data_66e0cb5adb9de0f5ceeb408cb776345b
#
_entry.id   66e0cb5adb9de0f5ceeb408cb776345b
#
_cell.length_a   1.000
_cell.length_b   1.000
_cell.length_c   1.000
_cell.angle_alpha   90.00
_cell.angle_beta   90.00
_cell.angle_gamma   90.00
#
_symmetry.space_group_name_H-M   'P 1'
#
loop_
_entity.id
_entity.type
_entity.pdbx_description
1 polymer ?
#
loop_
_entity_poly.entity_id
_entity_poly.type
_entity_poly.pdbx_seq_one_letter_code
_entity_poly.pdbx_strand_id
1 'polypeptide(L)'
;MGQRQMHLGVYAVGTGNHIAGWRHPGATTSGEDFEAFKTIAASAERGKLDFVFVGDSLAFLVEGHPGQMVRFEPLTLLSALSSVTSRIGLVGTASSSYSEPYTIARQFSSLDHLSGGRAGWNVVTTTLTEAAQNYGYDELPEHDLRYEIATEFVEVVRGLWDTWEDGGRVVNRQTGQYYDPSKVHALDHKGKHFSVKGPLNLTRAPQGHPVIVQAGASTSGRQLAARYGEVIFAVQLDKDECRAFYDDVKRQVVAFGRRAEHCNIMPGLVTVVGRTDEEARAKLAQLMEYVDPTSAMRTLSRRFGHDMSKFPLDGPVPDLPLSNLMHSYNKVASSKARRLGLKLRDLYNEMALARGYPLVCGGPATVSDFMEEWFKDGAVDGFTLLPAHFPEAFDDFIDLVIPELQRRGLFRKDYQGTTLRDHLGLPKPENRFARAPQASAAAVE
;
A
#
# COMPACT_ATOMS: atom_id res chain seq x y z
N MET A 1 27.85 9.79 -4.43
CA MET A 1 26.54 9.16 -4.16
C MET A 1 25.49 10.27 -4.18
N GLY A 2 24.40 10.14 -4.95
CA GLY A 2 23.32 11.14 -4.97
C GLY A 2 22.66 11.25 -3.60
N GLN A 3 22.06 12.39 -3.30
CA GLN A 3 21.28 12.57 -2.07
C GLN A 3 20.11 11.60 -2.08
N ARG A 4 19.87 10.89 -0.95
CA ARG A 4 18.70 10.00 -0.77
C ARG A 4 17.43 10.81 -0.99
N GLN A 5 16.49 10.27 -1.76
CA GLN A 5 15.20 10.89 -2.04
C GLN A 5 14.06 10.07 -1.45
N MET A 6 12.95 10.73 -1.12
CA MET A 6 11.73 10.07 -0.63
C MET A 6 11.02 9.33 -1.75
N HIS A 7 10.31 8.27 -1.37
CA HIS A 7 9.30 7.64 -2.20
C HIS A 7 7.91 8.13 -1.79
N LEU A 8 7.04 8.38 -2.76
CA LEU A 8 5.68 8.84 -2.51
C LEU A 8 4.68 7.99 -3.31
N GLY A 9 3.70 7.44 -2.61
CA GLY A 9 2.52 6.82 -3.21
C GLY A 9 1.24 7.53 -2.80
N VAL A 10 0.13 7.20 -3.43
CA VAL A 10 -1.20 7.65 -2.99
C VAL A 10 -2.13 6.46 -2.82
N TYR A 11 -2.82 6.39 -1.68
CA TYR A 11 -3.89 5.43 -1.44
C TYR A 11 -5.19 5.98 -2.02
N ALA A 12 -5.60 5.42 -3.16
CA ALA A 12 -6.77 5.86 -3.90
C ALA A 12 -8.05 5.22 -3.32
N VAL A 13 -8.62 5.88 -2.31
CA VAL A 13 -9.97 5.59 -1.82
C VAL A 13 -10.93 6.54 -2.54
N GLY A 14 -11.88 6.02 -3.29
CA GLY A 14 -12.71 6.81 -4.21
C GLY A 14 -13.25 8.13 -3.65
N THR A 15 -13.72 8.14 -2.39
CA THR A 15 -14.22 9.37 -1.72
C THR A 15 -13.16 10.09 -0.87
N GLY A 16 -11.90 9.65 -0.89
CA GLY A 16 -10.84 10.14 0.00
C GLY A 16 -10.80 9.45 1.36
N ASN A 17 -9.85 9.82 2.20
CA ASN A 17 -9.61 9.18 3.50
C ASN A 17 -10.56 9.68 4.61
N HIS A 18 -11.05 10.90 4.50
CA HIS A 18 -12.00 11.48 5.47
C HIS A 18 -13.36 10.81 5.37
N ILE A 19 -13.94 10.37 6.50
CA ILE A 19 -15.22 9.63 6.50
C ILE A 19 -16.38 10.38 5.86
N ALA A 20 -16.34 11.70 5.91
CA ALA A 20 -17.31 12.59 5.30
C ALA A 20 -16.74 13.42 4.13
N GLY A 21 -15.57 13.05 3.59
CA GLY A 21 -14.91 13.76 2.48
C GLY A 21 -15.80 13.90 1.25
N TRP A 22 -16.61 12.90 0.97
CA TRP A 22 -17.60 12.89 -0.12
C TRP A 22 -18.66 14.02 -0.02
N ARG A 23 -18.82 14.65 1.15
CA ARG A 23 -19.74 15.78 1.37
C ARG A 23 -19.12 17.12 0.96
N HIS A 24 -17.81 17.16 0.74
CA HIS A 24 -17.14 18.38 0.27
C HIS A 24 -17.65 18.72 -1.15
N PRO A 25 -18.02 19.99 -1.44
CA PRO A 25 -18.44 20.39 -2.78
C PRO A 25 -17.37 20.06 -3.82
N GLY A 26 -17.74 19.39 -4.90
CA GLY A 26 -16.80 18.96 -5.95
C GLY A 26 -16.00 17.69 -5.66
N ALA A 27 -16.16 17.09 -4.46
CA ALA A 27 -15.49 15.83 -4.15
C ALA A 27 -16.15 14.65 -4.89
N THR A 28 -15.34 13.63 -5.16
CA THR A 28 -15.80 12.33 -5.65
C THR A 28 -16.71 11.66 -4.61
N THR A 29 -17.84 11.15 -5.04
CA THR A 29 -18.87 10.58 -4.17
C THR A 29 -18.93 9.05 -4.20
N SER A 30 -18.17 8.40 -5.08
CA SER A 30 -18.24 6.96 -5.27
C SER A 30 -16.86 6.32 -5.48
N GLY A 31 -16.69 5.09 -5.00
CA GLY A 31 -15.57 4.21 -5.34
C GLY A 31 -15.76 3.46 -6.67
N GLU A 32 -16.84 3.72 -7.41
CA GLU A 32 -17.15 3.15 -8.74
C GLU A 32 -17.10 4.21 -9.86
N ASP A 33 -16.48 5.37 -9.60
CA ASP A 33 -16.30 6.43 -10.58
C ASP A 33 -14.94 6.28 -11.28
N PHE A 34 -14.93 5.70 -12.48
CA PHE A 34 -13.69 5.48 -13.25
C PHE A 34 -13.03 6.80 -13.68
N GLU A 35 -13.81 7.85 -14.01
CA GLU A 35 -13.25 9.16 -14.39
C GLU A 35 -12.52 9.81 -13.21
N ALA A 36 -13.03 9.63 -11.99
CA ALA A 36 -12.33 10.07 -10.79
C ALA A 36 -10.99 9.33 -10.61
N PHE A 37 -10.94 8.02 -10.79
CA PHE A 37 -9.68 7.26 -10.72
C PHE A 37 -8.68 7.66 -11.82
N LYS A 38 -9.15 7.98 -13.03
CA LYS A 38 -8.29 8.54 -14.08
C LYS A 38 -7.67 9.87 -13.66
N THR A 39 -8.49 10.75 -13.06
CA THR A 39 -8.02 12.04 -12.55
C THR A 39 -6.99 11.85 -11.43
N ILE A 40 -7.25 10.96 -10.47
CA ILE A 40 -6.30 10.63 -9.39
C ILE A 40 -4.97 10.11 -9.98
N ALA A 41 -5.03 9.19 -10.93
CA ALA A 41 -3.84 8.63 -11.55
C ALA A 41 -3.05 9.68 -12.36
N ALA A 42 -3.75 10.57 -13.08
CA ALA A 42 -3.14 11.66 -13.83
C ALA A 42 -2.45 12.68 -12.90
N SER A 43 -3.10 13.08 -11.79
CA SER A 43 -2.50 13.95 -10.78
C SER A 43 -1.28 13.31 -10.12
N ALA A 44 -1.35 12.02 -9.78
CA ALA A 44 -0.21 11.29 -9.22
C ALA A 44 0.97 11.23 -10.21
N GLU A 45 0.71 10.97 -11.49
CA GLU A 45 1.73 10.95 -12.55
C GLU A 45 2.31 12.33 -12.81
N ARG A 46 1.48 13.40 -12.81
CA ARG A 46 1.91 14.80 -12.89
C ARG A 46 2.83 15.16 -11.73
N GLY A 47 2.50 14.74 -10.52
CA GLY A 47 3.31 14.94 -9.31
C GLY A 47 4.53 14.01 -9.21
N LYS A 48 4.77 13.11 -10.18
CA LYS A 48 5.91 12.17 -10.19
C LYS A 48 5.89 11.17 -9.04
N LEU A 49 4.73 10.82 -8.50
CA LEU A 49 4.60 9.81 -7.45
C LEU A 49 5.05 8.42 -7.96
N ASP A 50 5.44 7.54 -7.03
CA ASP A 50 5.88 6.19 -7.38
C ASP A 50 4.71 5.30 -7.82
N PHE A 51 3.58 5.39 -7.12
CA PHE A 51 2.42 4.51 -7.39
C PHE A 51 1.08 5.08 -6.91
N VAL A 52 0.03 4.60 -7.58
CA VAL A 52 -1.35 4.61 -7.07
C VAL A 52 -1.61 3.25 -6.41
N PHE A 53 -2.12 3.25 -5.19
CA PHE A 53 -2.42 2.07 -4.41
C PHE A 53 -3.94 1.93 -4.21
N VAL A 54 -4.50 0.80 -4.65
CA VAL A 54 -5.91 0.45 -4.51
C VAL A 54 -6.05 -0.68 -3.49
N GLY A 55 -6.62 -0.33 -2.34
CA GLY A 55 -6.95 -1.31 -1.30
C GLY A 55 -8.22 -2.09 -1.61
N ASP A 56 -8.36 -3.25 -0.98
CA ASP A 56 -9.55 -4.08 -1.10
C ASP A 56 -10.03 -4.64 0.23
N SER A 57 -11.28 -5.05 0.23
CA SER A 57 -11.93 -5.81 1.29
C SER A 57 -12.99 -6.70 0.64
N LEU A 58 -12.87 -7.99 0.82
CA LEU A 58 -13.75 -8.99 0.21
C LEU A 58 -15.13 -9.09 0.88
N ALA A 59 -15.57 -8.00 1.52
CA ALA A 59 -16.85 -7.92 2.21
C ALA A 59 -17.41 -6.49 2.18
N PHE A 60 -18.73 -6.40 2.17
CA PHE A 60 -19.45 -5.17 2.43
C PHE A 60 -19.60 -4.98 3.95
N LEU A 61 -19.16 -3.83 4.45
CA LEU A 61 -19.30 -3.47 5.85
C LEU A 61 -20.40 -2.45 6.00
N VAL A 62 -21.49 -2.84 6.62
CA VAL A 62 -22.55 -1.92 7.02
C VAL A 62 -21.94 -0.85 7.93
N GLU A 63 -22.24 0.42 7.69
CA GLU A 63 -21.66 1.57 8.41
C GLU A 63 -20.11 1.65 8.27
N GLY A 64 -19.56 1.09 7.22
CA GLY A 64 -18.17 1.23 6.85
C GLY A 64 -17.83 2.64 6.34
N HIS A 65 -16.57 2.84 5.97
CA HIS A 65 -16.15 4.07 5.32
C HIS A 65 -16.77 4.15 3.90
N PRO A 66 -17.48 5.24 3.51
CA PRO A 66 -18.18 5.32 2.23
C PRO A 66 -17.36 4.92 1.01
N GLY A 67 -16.13 5.41 0.90
CA GLY A 67 -15.24 5.06 -0.22
C GLY A 67 -14.67 3.64 -0.17
N GLN A 68 -15.01 2.86 0.87
CA GLN A 68 -14.62 1.46 1.00
C GLN A 68 -15.82 0.51 0.99
N MET A 69 -17.04 1.04 1.11
CA MET A 69 -18.26 0.23 1.05
C MET A 69 -18.55 -0.23 -0.37
N VAL A 70 -18.42 0.68 -1.34
CA VAL A 70 -18.69 0.46 -2.76
C VAL A 70 -17.44 0.85 -3.55
N ARG A 71 -16.88 -0.09 -4.31
CA ARG A 71 -15.61 0.11 -5.02
C ARG A 71 -15.44 -0.89 -6.17
N PHE A 72 -14.63 -0.51 -7.14
CA PHE A 72 -14.14 -1.45 -8.14
C PHE A 72 -13.22 -2.51 -7.52
N GLU A 73 -13.20 -3.70 -8.13
CA GLU A 73 -12.17 -4.70 -7.87
C GLU A 73 -10.79 -4.17 -8.35
N PRO A 74 -9.72 -4.27 -7.51
CA PRO A 74 -8.46 -3.58 -7.78
C PRO A 74 -7.79 -3.93 -9.11
N LEU A 75 -7.70 -5.22 -9.45
CA LEU A 75 -6.99 -5.63 -10.67
C LEU A 75 -7.73 -5.23 -11.94
N THR A 76 -9.04 -5.29 -11.93
CA THR A 76 -9.88 -4.80 -13.03
C THR A 76 -9.71 -3.30 -13.22
N LEU A 77 -9.78 -2.52 -12.14
CA LEU A 77 -9.57 -1.07 -12.18
C LEU A 77 -8.15 -0.71 -12.67
N LEU A 78 -7.12 -1.35 -12.10
CA LEU A 78 -5.72 -1.06 -12.45
C LEU A 78 -5.39 -1.48 -13.89
N SER A 79 -6.02 -2.55 -14.41
CA SER A 79 -5.88 -2.93 -15.82
C SER A 79 -6.46 -1.86 -16.73
N ALA A 80 -7.60 -1.26 -16.39
CA ALA A 80 -8.15 -0.13 -17.13
C ALA A 80 -7.24 1.11 -17.02
N LEU A 81 -6.73 1.44 -15.81
CA LEU A 81 -5.82 2.57 -15.60
C LEU A 81 -4.48 2.39 -16.33
N SER A 82 -4.01 1.16 -16.54
CA SER A 82 -2.77 0.89 -17.26
C SER A 82 -2.79 1.42 -18.69
N SER A 83 -3.97 1.51 -19.32
CA SER A 83 -4.16 1.99 -20.69
C SER A 83 -4.18 3.52 -20.82
N VAL A 84 -4.38 4.24 -19.70
CA VAL A 84 -4.49 5.71 -19.66
C VAL A 84 -3.37 6.38 -18.85
N THR A 85 -2.39 5.60 -18.41
CA THR A 85 -1.20 6.07 -17.66
C THR A 85 0.07 5.54 -18.33
N SER A 86 1.20 6.19 -18.09
CA SER A 86 2.46 5.85 -18.77
C SER A 86 3.64 5.58 -17.83
N ARG A 87 3.63 6.10 -16.61
CA ARG A 87 4.75 6.05 -15.66
C ARG A 87 4.37 5.56 -14.27
N ILE A 88 3.22 6.01 -13.76
CA ILE A 88 2.80 5.71 -12.39
C ILE A 88 2.66 4.21 -12.16
N GLY A 89 3.18 3.73 -11.04
CA GLY A 89 3.00 2.35 -10.59
C GLY A 89 1.55 2.06 -10.20
N LEU A 90 1.13 0.83 -10.41
CA LEU A 90 -0.24 0.35 -10.23
C LEU A 90 -0.25 -0.77 -9.19
N VAL A 91 -0.49 -0.41 -7.93
CA VAL A 91 -0.46 -1.34 -6.79
C VAL A 91 -1.88 -1.76 -6.42
N GLY A 92 -2.18 -3.04 -6.56
CA GLY A 92 -3.49 -3.61 -6.22
C GLY A 92 -3.44 -4.59 -5.05
N THR A 93 -4.48 -4.59 -4.24
CA THR A 93 -4.66 -5.57 -3.18
C THR A 93 -5.25 -6.86 -3.72
N ALA A 94 -4.67 -8.00 -3.34
CA ALA A 94 -5.30 -9.30 -3.51
C ALA A 94 -4.99 -10.20 -2.31
N SER A 95 -6.02 -10.92 -1.85
CA SER A 95 -5.94 -11.78 -0.68
C SER A 95 -5.24 -13.11 -0.97
N SER A 96 -4.31 -13.50 -0.10
CA SER A 96 -3.75 -14.85 -0.08
C SER A 96 -4.65 -15.89 0.61
N SER A 97 -5.72 -15.45 1.28
CA SER A 97 -6.62 -16.35 2.01
C SER A 97 -7.74 -16.93 1.12
N TYR A 98 -8.22 -16.16 0.15
CA TYR A 98 -9.38 -16.53 -0.68
C TYR A 98 -9.08 -16.43 -2.17
N SER A 99 -7.85 -16.72 -2.55
CA SER A 99 -7.39 -16.75 -3.95
C SER A 99 -6.49 -17.96 -4.17
N GLU A 100 -6.26 -18.31 -5.43
CA GLU A 100 -5.35 -19.37 -5.83
C GLU A 100 -4.00 -18.80 -6.32
N PRO A 101 -2.83 -19.34 -5.89
CA PRO A 101 -1.53 -18.80 -6.26
C PRO A 101 -1.30 -18.70 -7.77
N TYR A 102 -1.75 -19.69 -8.54
CA TYR A 102 -1.63 -19.69 -9.99
C TYR A 102 -2.46 -18.56 -10.63
N THR A 103 -3.66 -18.32 -10.10
CA THR A 103 -4.54 -17.22 -10.58
C THR A 103 -3.91 -15.86 -10.31
N ILE A 104 -3.44 -15.63 -9.09
CA ILE A 104 -2.78 -14.37 -8.70
C ILE A 104 -1.50 -14.14 -9.50
N ALA A 105 -0.67 -15.18 -9.70
CA ALA A 105 0.53 -15.09 -10.53
C ALA A 105 0.20 -14.64 -11.96
N ARG A 106 -0.85 -15.21 -12.58
CA ARG A 106 -1.31 -14.82 -13.92
C ARG A 106 -1.82 -13.38 -13.98
N GLN A 107 -2.67 -13.01 -13.03
CA GLN A 107 -3.31 -11.70 -13.02
C GLN A 107 -2.29 -10.58 -12.88
N PHE A 108 -1.40 -10.66 -11.89
CA PHE A 108 -0.37 -9.63 -11.70
C PHE A 108 0.70 -9.63 -12.80
N SER A 109 1.06 -10.79 -13.35
CA SER A 109 1.93 -10.84 -14.53
C SER A 109 1.26 -10.20 -15.75
N SER A 110 -0.06 -10.42 -15.94
CA SER A 110 -0.83 -9.78 -17.02
C SER A 110 -0.85 -8.26 -16.86
N LEU A 111 -1.14 -7.76 -15.64
CA LEU A 111 -1.10 -6.33 -15.33
C LEU A 111 0.29 -5.74 -15.59
N ASP A 112 1.35 -6.48 -15.25
CA ASP A 112 2.73 -6.04 -15.48
C ASP A 112 3.04 -5.90 -16.97
N HIS A 113 2.62 -6.85 -17.79
CA HIS A 113 2.73 -6.76 -19.26
C HIS A 113 1.91 -5.62 -19.84
N LEU A 114 0.65 -5.46 -19.41
CA LEU A 114 -0.25 -4.40 -19.89
C LEU A 114 0.28 -3.01 -19.56
N SER A 115 0.88 -2.85 -18.39
CA SER A 115 1.41 -1.59 -17.90
C SER A 115 2.87 -1.31 -18.29
N GLY A 116 3.56 -2.28 -18.93
CA GLY A 116 4.99 -2.14 -19.27
C GLY A 116 5.92 -2.18 -18.06
N GLY A 117 5.59 -2.98 -17.05
CA GLY A 117 6.45 -3.18 -15.86
C GLY A 117 6.09 -2.29 -14.67
N ARG A 118 4.80 -1.95 -14.49
CA ARG A 118 4.38 -1.02 -13.42
C ARG A 118 3.47 -1.66 -12.37
N ALA A 119 3.29 -2.98 -12.39
CA ALA A 119 2.43 -3.67 -11.44
C ALA A 119 3.07 -3.85 -10.05
N GLY A 120 2.24 -3.72 -9.02
CA GLY A 120 2.59 -4.11 -7.66
C GLY A 120 1.43 -4.85 -6.99
N TRP A 121 1.75 -5.83 -6.16
CA TRP A 121 0.80 -6.66 -5.43
C TRP A 121 0.88 -6.39 -3.93
N ASN A 122 -0.18 -5.83 -3.36
CA ASN A 122 -0.34 -5.75 -1.92
C ASN A 122 -0.93 -7.08 -1.39
N VAL A 123 -0.09 -7.83 -0.70
CA VAL A 123 -0.43 -9.13 -0.13
C VAL A 123 -1.16 -8.93 1.19
N VAL A 124 -2.39 -9.45 1.30
CA VAL A 124 -3.16 -9.41 2.53
C VAL A 124 -3.66 -10.80 2.94
N THR A 125 -3.81 -11.00 4.25
CA THR A 125 -4.29 -12.24 4.86
C THR A 125 -5.74 -12.12 5.33
N THR A 126 -6.55 -11.31 4.72
CA THR A 126 -7.96 -11.03 5.07
C THR A 126 -8.26 -11.12 6.59
N THR A 127 -8.88 -10.09 7.14
CA THR A 127 -9.11 -9.99 8.60
C THR A 127 -10.59 -9.89 8.99
N LEU A 128 -11.49 -9.99 8.01
CA LEU A 128 -12.94 -9.83 8.19
C LEU A 128 -13.64 -11.19 8.11
N THR A 129 -14.40 -11.51 9.12
CA THR A 129 -15.24 -12.74 9.14
C THR A 129 -16.28 -12.71 8.03
N GLU A 130 -16.86 -11.54 7.72
CA GLU A 130 -17.80 -11.37 6.62
C GLU A 130 -17.18 -11.74 5.26
N ALA A 131 -15.87 -11.52 5.11
CA ALA A 131 -15.17 -11.98 3.92
C ALA A 131 -15.07 -13.52 3.88
N ALA A 132 -14.77 -14.18 5.00
CA ALA A 132 -14.77 -15.64 5.07
C ALA A 132 -16.12 -16.22 4.63
N GLN A 133 -17.21 -15.66 5.13
CA GLN A 133 -18.58 -16.09 4.81
C GLN A 133 -18.91 -15.95 3.31
N ASN A 134 -18.39 -14.96 2.62
CA ASN A 134 -18.55 -14.83 1.16
C ASN A 134 -17.84 -15.94 0.36
N TYR A 135 -16.92 -16.66 1.00
CA TYR A 135 -16.20 -17.79 0.40
C TYR A 135 -16.62 -19.16 1.01
N GLY A 136 -17.71 -19.21 1.77
CA GLY A 136 -18.30 -20.43 2.30
C GLY A 136 -17.67 -20.95 3.59
N TYR A 137 -16.97 -20.09 4.32
CA TYR A 137 -16.39 -20.39 5.63
C TYR A 137 -17.12 -19.62 6.73
N ASP A 138 -17.42 -20.27 7.85
CA ASP A 138 -18.09 -19.61 8.98
C ASP A 138 -17.17 -18.63 9.71
N GLU A 139 -15.87 -18.94 9.80
CA GLU A 139 -14.87 -18.17 10.54
C GLU A 139 -13.56 -18.06 9.77
N LEU A 140 -12.73 -17.11 10.22
CA LEU A 140 -11.36 -16.97 9.72
C LEU A 140 -10.46 -18.05 10.35
N PRO A 141 -9.49 -18.59 9.61
CA PRO A 141 -8.41 -19.36 10.20
C PRO A 141 -7.65 -18.55 11.26
N GLU A 142 -7.02 -19.24 12.20
CA GLU A 142 -6.14 -18.64 13.21
C GLU A 142 -5.11 -17.68 12.57
N HIS A 143 -4.78 -16.61 13.29
CA HIS A 143 -3.91 -15.55 12.79
C HIS A 143 -2.58 -16.08 12.23
N ASP A 144 -1.87 -16.89 12.99
CA ASP A 144 -0.54 -17.36 12.58
C ASP A 144 -0.63 -18.38 11.44
N LEU A 145 -1.68 -19.21 11.40
CA LEU A 145 -1.94 -20.10 10.27
C LEU A 145 -2.18 -19.31 8.96
N ARG A 146 -2.91 -18.19 9.03
CA ARG A 146 -3.10 -17.34 7.86
C ARG A 146 -1.77 -16.80 7.30
N TYR A 147 -0.82 -16.44 8.16
CA TYR A 147 0.50 -15.98 7.73
C TYR A 147 1.41 -17.12 7.26
N GLU A 148 1.26 -18.33 7.81
CA GLU A 148 1.94 -19.53 7.31
C GLU A 148 1.49 -19.82 5.87
N ILE A 149 0.17 -19.86 5.63
CA ILE A 149 -0.42 -20.04 4.29
C ILE A 149 0.04 -18.93 3.35
N ALA A 150 0.00 -17.66 3.76
CA ALA A 150 0.43 -16.53 2.96
C ALA A 150 1.91 -16.60 2.58
N THR A 151 2.75 -17.09 3.46
CA THR A 151 4.19 -17.29 3.20
C THR A 151 4.42 -18.27 2.05
N GLU A 152 3.78 -19.43 2.10
CA GLU A 152 3.86 -20.43 1.04
C GLU A 152 3.19 -19.92 -0.26
N PHE A 153 2.07 -19.22 -0.15
CA PHE A 153 1.38 -18.60 -1.28
C PHE A 153 2.31 -17.66 -2.06
N VAL A 154 2.97 -16.73 -1.37
CA VAL A 154 3.91 -15.78 -2.00
C VAL A 154 5.09 -16.50 -2.62
N GLU A 155 5.61 -17.55 -1.99
CA GLU A 155 6.70 -18.37 -2.52
C GLU A 155 6.31 -19.04 -3.84
N VAL A 156 5.10 -19.62 -3.91
CA VAL A 156 4.56 -20.23 -5.12
C VAL A 156 4.37 -19.20 -6.22
N VAL A 157 3.76 -18.05 -5.91
CA VAL A 157 3.55 -16.97 -6.90
C VAL A 157 4.88 -16.48 -7.48
N ARG A 158 5.87 -16.19 -6.63
CA ARG A 158 7.23 -15.80 -7.08
C ARG A 158 7.90 -16.89 -7.93
N GLY A 159 7.69 -18.16 -7.54
CA GLY A 159 8.18 -19.29 -8.31
C GLY A 159 7.60 -19.36 -9.72
N LEU A 160 6.30 -19.14 -9.83
CA LEU A 160 5.59 -19.11 -11.11
C LEU A 160 6.07 -17.97 -12.02
N TRP A 161 6.38 -16.79 -11.49
CA TRP A 161 6.93 -15.66 -12.25
C TRP A 161 8.31 -15.93 -12.85
N ASP A 162 9.05 -16.88 -12.27
CA ASP A 162 10.38 -17.29 -12.77
C ASP A 162 10.34 -18.48 -13.75
N THR A 163 9.19 -19.14 -13.95
CA THR A 163 9.10 -20.35 -14.80
C THR A 163 9.43 -20.09 -16.27
N TRP A 164 9.49 -18.87 -16.70
CA TRP A 164 10.09 -18.44 -17.95
C TRP A 164 11.36 -17.64 -17.69
N GLU A 165 12.46 -17.98 -18.36
CA GLU A 165 13.64 -17.14 -18.39
C GLU A 165 13.50 -15.97 -19.36
N ASP A 166 14.30 -14.93 -19.17
CA ASP A 166 14.37 -13.82 -20.13
C ASP A 166 14.76 -14.36 -21.52
N GLY A 167 14.05 -13.89 -22.56
CA GLY A 167 14.25 -14.34 -23.94
C GLY A 167 13.75 -15.76 -24.23
N GLY A 168 12.94 -16.37 -23.36
CA GLY A 168 12.32 -17.68 -23.61
C GLY A 168 11.34 -17.68 -24.79
N ARG A 169 10.68 -16.54 -25.10
CA ARG A 169 9.86 -16.36 -26.30
C ARG A 169 10.74 -15.87 -27.47
N VAL A 170 10.97 -16.73 -28.47
CA VAL A 170 11.91 -16.49 -29.58
C VAL A 170 11.22 -15.87 -30.80
N VAL A 171 10.05 -16.39 -31.19
CA VAL A 171 9.25 -15.97 -32.36
C VAL A 171 10.11 -15.91 -33.65
N ASN A 172 10.83 -16.98 -33.97
CA ASN A 172 11.59 -17.08 -35.20
C ASN A 172 10.67 -17.56 -36.36
N ARG A 173 10.29 -16.64 -37.25
CA ARG A 173 9.41 -16.92 -38.36
C ARG A 173 10.03 -17.79 -39.43
N GLN A 174 11.37 -17.83 -39.57
CA GLN A 174 12.08 -18.63 -40.58
C GLN A 174 12.16 -20.09 -40.18
N THR A 175 12.45 -20.38 -38.91
CA THR A 175 12.55 -21.75 -38.41
C THR A 175 11.25 -22.31 -37.87
N GLY A 176 10.25 -21.45 -37.63
CA GLY A 176 8.99 -21.81 -36.96
C GLY A 176 9.11 -21.95 -35.46
N GLN A 177 10.25 -21.64 -34.87
CA GLN A 177 10.48 -21.72 -33.43
C GLN A 177 9.77 -20.55 -32.72
N TYR A 178 8.74 -20.84 -31.92
CA TYR A 178 8.01 -19.81 -31.17
C TYR A 178 8.65 -19.50 -29.81
N TYR A 179 9.15 -20.53 -29.12
CA TYR A 179 9.81 -20.40 -27.82
C TYR A 179 10.99 -21.35 -27.71
N ASP A 180 11.86 -21.11 -26.75
CA ASP A 180 12.99 -21.98 -26.38
C ASP A 180 12.56 -22.90 -25.23
N PRO A 181 12.38 -24.21 -25.45
CA PRO A 181 11.98 -25.14 -24.39
C PRO A 181 12.97 -25.23 -23.23
N SER A 182 14.25 -24.94 -23.46
CA SER A 182 15.28 -24.97 -22.40
C SER A 182 15.15 -23.82 -21.39
N LYS A 183 14.35 -22.80 -21.74
CA LYS A 183 14.09 -21.59 -20.93
C LYS A 183 12.70 -21.59 -20.29
N VAL A 184 11.98 -22.71 -20.33
CA VAL A 184 10.65 -22.86 -19.74
C VAL A 184 10.67 -24.03 -18.75
N HIS A 185 10.36 -23.76 -17.50
CA HIS A 185 10.54 -24.70 -16.40
C HIS A 185 9.23 -24.98 -15.68
N ALA A 186 8.98 -26.25 -15.35
CA ALA A 186 7.92 -26.58 -14.41
C ALA A 186 8.33 -26.08 -13.01
N LEU A 187 7.37 -25.53 -12.23
CA LEU A 187 7.63 -25.17 -10.85
C LEU A 187 7.67 -26.42 -9.95
N ASP A 188 6.76 -27.37 -10.21
CA ASP A 188 6.58 -28.64 -9.48
C ASP A 188 6.53 -28.47 -7.95
N HIS A 189 5.93 -27.36 -7.49
CA HIS A 189 5.79 -27.10 -6.06
C HIS A 189 4.84 -28.11 -5.41
N LYS A 190 5.28 -28.69 -4.30
CA LYS A 190 4.51 -29.56 -3.40
C LYS A 190 4.82 -29.16 -1.97
N GLY A 191 4.01 -28.29 -1.42
CA GLY A 191 4.16 -27.78 -0.06
C GLY A 191 3.07 -28.31 0.88
N LYS A 192 2.97 -27.68 2.04
CA LYS A 192 1.98 -28.02 3.08
C LYS A 192 0.57 -27.59 2.66
N HIS A 193 0.44 -26.43 2.02
CA HIS A 193 -0.84 -25.81 1.70
C HIS A 193 -1.16 -25.83 0.21
N PHE A 194 -0.14 -25.85 -0.65
CA PHE A 194 -0.33 -25.75 -2.10
C PHE A 194 0.42 -26.82 -2.87
N SER A 195 -0.16 -27.23 -3.99
CA SER A 195 0.49 -28.10 -4.98
C SER A 195 0.26 -27.51 -6.37
N VAL A 196 1.32 -26.99 -6.98
CA VAL A 196 1.23 -26.24 -8.24
C VAL A 196 2.33 -26.67 -9.21
N LYS A 197 1.94 -27.24 -10.34
CA LYS A 197 2.88 -27.77 -11.34
C LYS A 197 3.58 -26.65 -12.13
N GLY A 198 2.87 -25.62 -12.56
CA GLY A 198 3.42 -24.68 -13.54
C GLY A 198 3.68 -25.35 -14.91
N PRO A 199 4.39 -24.70 -15.82
CA PRO A 199 4.79 -23.29 -15.80
C PRO A 199 3.61 -22.31 -15.85
N LEU A 200 3.87 -21.03 -15.62
CA LEU A 200 2.92 -19.97 -15.90
C LEU A 200 2.72 -19.88 -17.43
N ASN A 201 1.51 -19.64 -17.87
CA ASN A 201 1.20 -19.47 -19.32
C ASN A 201 1.39 -18.02 -19.80
N LEU A 202 2.30 -17.29 -19.18
CA LEU A 202 2.78 -15.95 -19.54
C LEU A 202 4.31 -15.96 -19.49
N THR A 203 4.95 -15.25 -20.40
CA THR A 203 6.39 -15.02 -20.36
C THR A 203 6.76 -14.18 -19.13
N ARG A 204 8.04 -14.18 -18.78
CA ARG A 204 8.54 -13.37 -17.67
C ARG A 204 8.12 -11.91 -17.85
N ALA A 205 7.61 -11.34 -16.77
CA ALA A 205 7.12 -9.96 -16.73
C ALA A 205 8.25 -8.94 -17.00
N PRO A 206 7.97 -7.74 -17.54
CA PRO A 206 8.99 -6.75 -17.90
C PRO A 206 9.93 -6.39 -16.75
N GLN A 207 9.41 -6.20 -15.53
CA GLN A 207 10.23 -5.94 -14.34
C GLN A 207 10.69 -7.22 -13.59
N GLY A 208 10.52 -8.40 -14.20
CA GLY A 208 10.83 -9.71 -13.61
C GLY A 208 9.70 -10.19 -12.71
N HIS A 209 9.51 -9.56 -11.57
CA HIS A 209 8.39 -9.78 -10.66
C HIS A 209 7.65 -8.47 -10.42
N PRO A 210 6.31 -8.43 -10.42
CA PRO A 210 5.54 -7.36 -9.80
C PRO A 210 6.06 -7.02 -8.40
N VAL A 211 6.07 -5.74 -8.04
CA VAL A 211 6.57 -5.30 -6.73
C VAL A 211 5.66 -5.84 -5.62
N ILE A 212 6.25 -6.42 -4.59
CA ILE A 212 5.48 -6.94 -3.43
C ILE A 212 5.32 -5.84 -2.38
N VAL A 213 4.08 -5.49 -2.13
CA VAL A 213 3.67 -4.55 -1.08
C VAL A 213 3.03 -5.33 0.07
N GLN A 214 3.22 -4.91 1.31
CA GLN A 214 2.66 -5.56 2.48
C GLN A 214 2.29 -4.53 3.55
N ALA A 215 1.23 -4.78 4.31
CA ALA A 215 0.67 -3.83 5.27
C ALA A 215 0.58 -4.37 6.71
N GLY A 216 1.14 -5.53 7.03
CA GLY A 216 1.03 -6.16 8.35
C GLY A 216 1.99 -5.59 9.39
N ALA A 217 1.46 -5.18 10.54
CA ALA A 217 2.24 -4.67 11.67
C ALA A 217 2.44 -5.69 12.81
N SER A 218 1.73 -6.83 12.79
CA SER A 218 1.91 -7.93 13.76
C SER A 218 3.28 -8.60 13.62
N THR A 219 3.68 -9.41 14.59
CA THR A 219 4.96 -10.15 14.52
C THR A 219 5.04 -11.00 13.24
N SER A 220 4.03 -11.81 12.95
CA SER A 220 3.96 -12.65 11.75
C SER A 220 3.88 -11.79 10.47
N GLY A 221 3.17 -10.66 10.52
CA GLY A 221 3.11 -9.68 9.43
C GLY A 221 4.46 -9.05 9.11
N ARG A 222 5.24 -8.66 10.14
CA ARG A 222 6.60 -8.11 9.96
C ARG A 222 7.56 -9.16 9.40
N GLN A 223 7.42 -10.42 9.79
CA GLN A 223 8.23 -11.51 9.24
C GLN A 223 7.93 -11.74 7.74
N LEU A 224 6.64 -11.76 7.35
CA LEU A 224 6.26 -11.84 5.94
C LEU A 224 6.78 -10.63 5.14
N ALA A 225 6.63 -9.42 5.69
CA ALA A 225 7.15 -8.17 5.13
C ALA A 225 8.67 -8.22 4.95
N ALA A 226 9.41 -8.62 5.98
CA ALA A 226 10.87 -8.71 5.93
C ALA A 226 11.37 -9.76 4.95
N ARG A 227 10.65 -10.87 4.79
CA ARG A 227 11.02 -11.95 3.87
C ARG A 227 10.77 -11.58 2.40
N TYR A 228 9.67 -10.89 2.09
CA TYR A 228 9.24 -10.68 0.70
C TYR A 228 8.87 -9.25 0.33
N GLY A 229 8.45 -8.43 1.29
CA GLY A 229 7.96 -7.07 1.04
C GLY A 229 9.04 -6.14 0.51
N GLU A 230 8.71 -5.37 -0.51
CA GLU A 230 9.59 -4.37 -1.13
C GLU A 230 9.08 -2.95 -0.85
N VAL A 231 7.79 -2.82 -0.57
CA VAL A 231 7.17 -1.62 -0.01
C VAL A 231 6.32 -2.04 1.19
N ILE A 232 6.49 -1.36 2.32
CA ILE A 232 5.72 -1.62 3.53
C ILE A 232 4.84 -0.41 3.82
N PHE A 233 3.54 -0.61 3.65
CA PHE A 233 2.52 0.35 4.07
C PHE A 233 2.19 0.11 5.54
N ALA A 234 2.53 1.05 6.41
CA ALA A 234 2.36 0.88 7.85
C ALA A 234 1.41 1.93 8.44
N VAL A 235 0.70 1.54 9.50
CA VAL A 235 -0.03 2.46 10.37
C VAL A 235 0.86 2.79 11.55
N GLN A 236 1.40 4.00 11.60
CA GLN A 236 2.29 4.48 12.67
C GLN A 236 1.81 5.86 13.11
N LEU A 237 1.57 6.03 14.40
CA LEU A 237 0.94 7.25 14.94
C LEU A 237 1.94 8.34 15.27
N ASP A 238 3.17 7.98 15.66
CA ASP A 238 4.23 8.94 15.94
C ASP A 238 5.58 8.49 15.37
N LYS A 239 6.51 9.43 15.34
CA LYS A 239 7.82 9.26 14.70
C LYS A 239 8.69 8.22 15.42
N ASP A 240 8.68 8.19 16.74
CA ASP A 240 9.55 7.29 17.52
C ASP A 240 9.08 5.84 17.37
N GLU A 241 7.75 5.59 17.41
CA GLU A 241 7.18 4.27 17.11
C GLU A 241 7.49 3.84 15.67
N CYS A 242 7.39 4.80 14.73
CA CYS A 242 7.71 4.54 13.32
C CYS A 242 9.19 4.17 13.15
N ARG A 243 10.10 4.87 13.82
CA ARG A 243 11.53 4.56 13.80
C ARG A 243 11.82 3.19 14.40
N ALA A 244 11.22 2.86 15.54
CA ALA A 244 11.38 1.54 16.14
C ALA A 244 10.89 0.42 15.23
N PHE A 245 9.76 0.62 14.53
CA PHE A 245 9.25 -0.28 13.52
C PHE A 245 10.21 -0.38 12.30
N TYR A 246 10.70 0.75 11.81
CA TYR A 246 11.66 0.81 10.71
C TYR A 246 12.92 0.00 11.02
N ASP A 247 13.54 0.26 12.18
CA ASP A 247 14.76 -0.44 12.60
C ASP A 247 14.53 -1.95 12.76
N ASP A 248 13.37 -2.34 13.32
CA ASP A 248 13.01 -3.75 13.49
C ASP A 248 12.83 -4.46 12.14
N VAL A 249 12.05 -3.87 11.23
CA VAL A 249 11.82 -4.48 9.89
C VAL A 249 13.12 -4.55 9.08
N LYS A 250 13.91 -3.46 9.05
CA LYS A 250 15.19 -3.45 8.31
C LYS A 250 16.18 -4.51 8.84
N ARG A 251 16.26 -4.68 10.17
CA ARG A 251 17.06 -5.74 10.79
C ARG A 251 16.60 -7.14 10.36
N GLN A 252 15.28 -7.38 10.35
CA GLN A 252 14.72 -8.66 9.90
C GLN A 252 14.95 -8.89 8.41
N VAL A 253 14.86 -7.86 7.56
CA VAL A 253 15.20 -7.94 6.12
C VAL A 253 16.62 -8.47 5.93
N VAL A 254 17.58 -7.91 6.68
CA VAL A 254 18.99 -8.35 6.62
C VAL A 254 19.14 -9.79 7.14
N ALA A 255 18.41 -10.17 8.20
CA ALA A 255 18.42 -11.54 8.71
C ALA A 255 17.90 -12.57 7.71
N PHE A 256 17.00 -12.18 6.79
CA PHE A 256 16.56 -13.00 5.65
C PHE A 256 17.50 -12.94 4.44
N GLY A 257 18.72 -12.38 4.58
CA GLY A 257 19.72 -12.31 3.50
C GLY A 257 19.42 -11.27 2.42
N ARG A 258 18.50 -10.33 2.69
CA ARG A 258 18.14 -9.25 1.76
C ARG A 258 18.88 -7.97 2.10
N ARG A 259 19.00 -7.07 1.15
CA ARG A 259 19.54 -5.72 1.40
C ARG A 259 18.47 -4.83 2.00
N ALA A 260 18.83 -4.08 3.05
CA ALA A 260 17.88 -3.21 3.76
C ALA A 260 17.23 -2.15 2.86
N GLU A 261 17.98 -1.63 1.88
CA GLU A 261 17.51 -0.64 0.90
C GLU A 261 16.50 -1.21 -0.12
N HIS A 262 16.35 -2.53 -0.21
CA HIS A 262 15.35 -3.16 -1.08
C HIS A 262 14.01 -3.41 -0.37
N CYS A 263 13.74 -2.68 0.70
CA CYS A 263 12.48 -2.72 1.44
C CYS A 263 12.14 -1.29 1.89
N ASN A 264 11.29 -0.61 1.14
CA ASN A 264 10.91 0.78 1.39
C ASN A 264 9.76 0.85 2.40
N ILE A 265 9.98 1.49 3.55
CA ILE A 265 8.96 1.66 4.59
C ILE A 265 8.28 3.01 4.37
N MET A 266 7.00 2.95 4.01
CA MET A 266 6.19 4.08 3.55
C MET A 266 4.88 4.13 4.34
N PRO A 267 4.87 4.63 5.59
CA PRO A 267 3.65 4.77 6.37
C PRO A 267 2.64 5.68 5.67
N GLY A 268 1.36 5.49 6.02
CA GLY A 268 0.31 6.39 5.59
C GLY A 268 0.49 7.78 6.21
N LEU A 269 0.22 8.83 5.44
CA LEU A 269 0.24 10.22 5.88
C LEU A 269 -1.00 10.95 5.39
N VAL A 270 -1.80 11.44 6.33
CA VAL A 270 -2.93 12.32 6.01
C VAL A 270 -2.44 13.76 5.97
N THR A 271 -2.76 14.45 4.87
CA THR A 271 -2.39 15.86 4.70
C THR A 271 -3.63 16.73 4.49
N VAL A 272 -3.65 17.90 5.14
CA VAL A 272 -4.58 18.98 4.83
C VAL A 272 -3.73 20.19 4.44
N VAL A 273 -3.74 20.51 3.15
CA VAL A 273 -2.83 21.47 2.57
C VAL A 273 -3.57 22.76 2.19
N GLY A 274 -3.01 23.89 2.53
CA GLY A 274 -3.41 25.21 2.05
C GLY A 274 -2.19 25.96 1.51
N ARG A 275 -2.42 27.12 0.90
CA ARG A 275 -1.30 28.01 0.47
C ARG A 275 -0.55 28.58 1.69
N THR A 276 -1.28 28.70 2.80
CA THR A 276 -0.76 29.09 4.12
C THR A 276 -1.27 28.16 5.19
N ASP A 277 -0.66 28.21 6.38
CA ASP A 277 -1.12 27.43 7.54
C ASP A 277 -2.53 27.81 7.98
N GLU A 278 -2.90 29.10 7.82
CA GLU A 278 -4.25 29.61 8.13
C GLU A 278 -5.29 29.01 7.19
N GLU A 279 -5.02 28.97 5.88
CA GLU A 279 -5.89 28.37 4.88
C GLU A 279 -6.06 26.87 5.14
N ALA A 280 -4.96 26.15 5.43
CA ALA A 280 -5.03 24.73 5.76
C ALA A 280 -5.90 24.47 7.01
N ARG A 281 -5.75 25.28 8.07
CA ARG A 281 -6.58 25.17 9.26
C ARG A 281 -8.05 25.47 9.00
N ALA A 282 -8.36 26.43 8.11
CA ALA A 282 -9.74 26.70 7.69
C ALA A 282 -10.34 25.51 6.92
N LYS A 283 -9.59 24.90 5.99
CA LYS A 283 -10.00 23.67 5.29
C LYS A 283 -10.24 22.51 6.26
N LEU A 284 -9.37 22.33 7.24
CA LEU A 284 -9.53 21.31 8.27
C LEU A 284 -10.81 21.54 9.10
N ALA A 285 -11.06 22.78 9.52
CA ALA A 285 -12.29 23.11 10.28
C ALA A 285 -13.56 22.80 9.46
N GLN A 286 -13.59 23.17 8.18
CA GLN A 286 -14.68 22.85 7.27
C GLN A 286 -14.92 21.33 7.13
N LEU A 287 -13.84 20.55 6.99
CA LEU A 287 -13.96 19.08 6.92
C LEU A 287 -14.58 18.50 8.20
N MET A 288 -14.26 19.07 9.36
CA MET A 288 -14.82 18.62 10.64
C MET A 288 -16.32 18.94 10.76
N GLU A 289 -16.82 20.02 10.14
CA GLU A 289 -18.25 20.34 10.12
C GLU A 289 -19.09 19.30 9.37
N TYR A 290 -18.49 18.58 8.42
CA TYR A 290 -19.18 17.52 7.68
C TYR A 290 -19.36 16.23 8.47
N VAL A 291 -18.67 16.06 9.59
CA VAL A 291 -18.71 14.81 10.35
C VAL A 291 -20.00 14.72 11.15
N ASP A 292 -20.80 13.67 10.89
CA ASP A 292 -21.99 13.40 11.70
C ASP A 292 -21.59 12.82 13.06
N PRO A 293 -21.94 13.49 14.18
CA PRO A 293 -21.59 13.02 15.51
C PRO A 293 -22.06 11.59 15.83
N THR A 294 -23.24 11.21 15.34
CA THR A 294 -23.81 9.89 15.60
C THR A 294 -23.01 8.77 14.93
N SER A 295 -22.67 8.97 13.65
CA SER A 295 -21.87 7.99 12.88
C SER A 295 -20.49 7.81 13.44
N ALA A 296 -19.85 8.88 13.90
CA ALA A 296 -18.52 8.76 14.44
C ALA A 296 -18.49 8.16 15.84
N MET A 297 -19.49 8.45 16.69
CA MET A 297 -19.64 7.75 17.97
C MET A 297 -19.85 6.25 17.77
N ARG A 298 -20.59 5.84 16.75
CA ARG A 298 -20.72 4.42 16.38
C ARG A 298 -19.37 3.83 15.93
N THR A 299 -18.61 4.56 15.11
CA THR A 299 -17.28 4.13 14.68
C THR A 299 -16.32 3.98 15.86
N LEU A 300 -16.32 4.92 16.79
CA LEU A 300 -15.55 4.81 18.04
C LEU A 300 -16.00 3.60 18.86
N SER A 301 -17.31 3.44 19.06
CA SER A 301 -17.88 2.32 19.83
C SER A 301 -17.42 0.98 19.30
N ARG A 302 -17.48 0.78 17.98
CA ARG A 302 -17.02 -0.45 17.34
C ARG A 302 -15.51 -0.67 17.52
N ARG A 303 -14.69 0.37 17.40
CA ARG A 303 -13.23 0.26 17.54
C ARG A 303 -12.80 -0.02 18.97
N PHE A 304 -13.41 0.67 19.93
CA PHE A 304 -13.08 0.45 21.33
C PHE A 304 -13.75 -0.79 21.92
N GLY A 305 -14.73 -1.36 21.22
CA GLY A 305 -15.52 -2.49 21.73
C GLY A 305 -16.44 -2.12 22.90
N HIS A 306 -16.75 -0.82 23.04
CA HIS A 306 -17.59 -0.27 24.10
C HIS A 306 -18.52 0.78 23.53
N ASP A 307 -19.73 0.90 24.08
CA ASP A 307 -20.69 1.91 23.68
C ASP A 307 -20.24 3.32 24.13
N MET A 308 -19.58 4.02 23.23
CA MET A 308 -19.04 5.36 23.47
C MET A 308 -20.11 6.42 23.55
N SER A 309 -21.34 6.17 23.08
CA SER A 309 -22.46 7.12 23.15
C SER A 309 -22.90 7.42 24.58
N LYS A 310 -22.53 6.60 25.55
CA LYS A 310 -22.80 6.81 26.98
C LYS A 310 -21.93 7.89 27.63
N PHE A 311 -20.91 8.38 26.94
CA PHE A 311 -19.99 9.38 27.47
C PHE A 311 -20.23 10.74 26.81
N PRO A 312 -20.07 11.85 27.58
CA PRO A 312 -20.27 13.18 27.02
C PRO A 312 -19.19 13.49 25.96
N LEU A 313 -19.62 13.97 24.81
CA LEU A 313 -18.75 14.24 23.67
C LEU A 313 -17.63 15.27 23.99
N ASP A 314 -17.93 16.25 24.85
CA ASP A 314 -17.00 17.27 25.32
C ASP A 314 -16.31 16.89 26.66
N GLY A 315 -16.54 15.67 27.15
CA GLY A 315 -15.86 15.09 28.30
C GLY A 315 -14.49 14.47 27.95
N PRO A 316 -13.73 14.07 28.97
CA PRO A 316 -12.46 13.37 28.76
C PRO A 316 -12.69 12.00 28.12
N VAL A 317 -11.67 11.50 27.40
CA VAL A 317 -11.72 10.13 26.86
C VAL A 317 -11.76 9.14 28.03
N PRO A 318 -12.77 8.25 28.09
CA PRO A 318 -12.94 7.34 29.23
C PRO A 318 -11.82 6.30 29.31
N ASP A 319 -11.48 5.88 30.51
CA ASP A 319 -10.56 4.77 30.75
C ASP A 319 -11.33 3.44 30.64
N LEU A 320 -11.23 2.78 29.51
CA LEU A 320 -11.96 1.56 29.21
C LEU A 320 -10.99 0.37 29.12
N PRO A 321 -11.44 -0.84 29.51
CA PRO A 321 -10.69 -2.04 29.25
C PRO A 321 -10.38 -2.18 27.76
N LEU A 322 -9.16 -2.61 27.44
CA LEU A 322 -8.77 -2.81 26.03
C LEU A 322 -9.55 -4.01 25.46
N SER A 323 -10.26 -3.79 24.36
CA SER A 323 -10.92 -4.85 23.63
C SER A 323 -9.91 -5.62 22.78
N ASN A 324 -10.23 -6.88 22.42
CA ASN A 324 -9.41 -7.68 21.49
C ASN A 324 -9.41 -7.11 20.05
N LEU A 325 -10.31 -6.17 19.77
CA LEU A 325 -10.39 -5.47 18.49
C LEU A 325 -9.37 -4.32 18.46
N MET A 326 -8.42 -4.37 17.53
CA MET A 326 -7.41 -3.31 17.31
C MET A 326 -6.65 -2.88 18.59
N HIS A 327 -6.27 -3.83 19.43
CA HIS A 327 -5.67 -3.64 20.74
C HIS A 327 -4.52 -2.60 20.75
N SER A 328 -3.59 -2.69 19.80
CA SER A 328 -2.45 -1.76 19.71
C SER A 328 -2.88 -0.33 19.44
N TYR A 329 -3.83 -0.13 18.51
CA TYR A 329 -4.37 1.19 18.19
C TYR A 329 -5.08 1.82 19.39
N ASN A 330 -5.98 1.08 20.03
CA ASN A 330 -6.75 1.59 21.17
C ASN A 330 -5.85 2.00 22.34
N LYS A 331 -4.79 1.22 22.59
CA LYS A 331 -3.79 1.54 23.63
C LYS A 331 -3.08 2.88 23.34
N VAL A 332 -2.62 3.07 22.10
CA VAL A 332 -1.90 4.29 21.68
C VAL A 332 -2.84 5.49 21.67
N ALA A 333 -4.03 5.37 21.08
CA ALA A 333 -5.02 6.44 21.03
C ALA A 333 -5.46 6.90 22.44
N SER A 334 -5.75 5.97 23.35
CA SER A 334 -6.11 6.28 24.74
C SER A 334 -4.95 6.91 25.51
N SER A 335 -3.72 6.43 25.29
CA SER A 335 -2.53 6.99 25.93
C SER A 335 -2.25 8.42 25.46
N LYS A 336 -2.33 8.67 24.14
CA LYS A 336 -2.20 9.99 23.53
C LYS A 336 -3.28 10.94 24.06
N ALA A 337 -4.54 10.49 24.06
CA ALA A 337 -5.66 11.29 24.54
C ALA A 337 -5.47 11.72 26.00
N ARG A 338 -5.05 10.82 26.88
CA ARG A 338 -4.75 11.14 28.30
C ARG A 338 -3.58 12.09 28.43
N ARG A 339 -2.47 11.86 27.74
CA ARG A 339 -1.28 12.70 27.77
C ARG A 339 -1.56 14.14 27.34
N LEU A 340 -2.42 14.32 26.33
CA LEU A 340 -2.75 15.61 25.73
C LEU A 340 -4.02 16.24 26.30
N GLY A 341 -4.73 15.56 27.23
CA GLY A 341 -6.01 16.05 27.78
C GLY A 341 -7.11 16.18 26.73
N LEU A 342 -7.10 15.31 25.70
CA LEU A 342 -8.07 15.37 24.61
C LEU A 342 -9.48 15.01 25.12
N LYS A 343 -10.48 15.72 24.59
CA LYS A 343 -11.89 15.38 24.73
C LYS A 343 -12.26 14.21 23.81
N LEU A 344 -13.37 13.57 24.09
CA LEU A 344 -13.89 12.53 23.24
C LEU A 344 -14.17 13.05 21.81
N ARG A 345 -14.60 14.31 21.69
CA ARG A 345 -14.76 15.01 20.41
C ARG A 345 -13.46 15.10 19.61
N ASP A 346 -12.36 15.39 20.25
CA ASP A 346 -11.05 15.53 19.57
C ASP A 346 -10.59 14.17 19.03
N LEU A 347 -10.73 13.11 19.83
CA LEU A 347 -10.42 11.74 19.42
C LEU A 347 -11.31 11.30 18.24
N TYR A 348 -12.57 11.64 18.28
CA TYR A 348 -13.53 11.39 17.24
C TYR A 348 -13.18 12.11 15.91
N ASN A 349 -12.83 13.39 15.98
CA ASN A 349 -12.43 14.18 14.82
C ASN A 349 -11.13 13.63 14.20
N GLU A 350 -10.14 13.30 15.02
CA GLU A 350 -8.92 12.66 14.55
C GLU A 350 -9.22 11.32 13.85
N MET A 351 -10.13 10.53 14.40
CA MET A 351 -10.55 9.28 13.79
C MET A 351 -11.30 9.47 12.47
N ALA A 352 -12.14 10.48 12.38
CA ALA A 352 -12.91 10.75 11.18
C ALA A 352 -12.02 11.14 9.99
N LEU A 353 -10.95 11.89 10.25
CA LEU A 353 -10.01 12.34 9.23
C LEU A 353 -8.84 11.38 9.07
N ALA A 354 -8.11 11.09 10.14
CA ALA A 354 -6.81 10.45 10.08
C ALA A 354 -6.88 8.93 10.21
N ARG A 355 -7.96 8.37 10.76
CA ARG A 355 -8.19 6.91 10.88
C ARG A 355 -7.02 6.15 11.54
N GLY A 356 -6.20 6.84 12.32
CA GLY A 356 -5.04 6.28 12.99
C GLY A 356 -3.72 6.48 12.26
N TYR A 357 -3.68 7.30 11.24
CA TYR A 357 -2.45 7.72 10.58
C TYR A 357 -1.96 9.08 11.11
N PRO A 358 -0.68 9.41 10.95
CA PRO A 358 -0.19 10.76 11.21
C PRO A 358 -0.95 11.78 10.36
N LEU A 359 -1.24 12.92 10.96
CA LEU A 359 -1.88 14.05 10.30
C LEU A 359 -0.96 15.26 10.34
N VAL A 360 -0.76 15.89 9.20
CA VAL A 360 -0.12 17.20 9.09
C VAL A 360 -1.07 18.17 8.39
N CYS A 361 -1.24 19.36 9.00
CA CYS A 361 -2.10 20.42 8.49
C CYS A 361 -1.27 21.71 8.38
N GLY A 362 -1.10 22.23 7.17
CA GLY A 362 -0.31 23.46 6.98
C GLY A 362 -0.05 23.79 5.53
N GLY A 363 0.69 24.87 5.34
CA GLY A 363 1.21 25.27 4.04
C GLY A 363 2.36 24.37 3.55
N PRO A 364 2.88 24.63 2.34
CA PRO A 364 3.92 23.79 1.74
C PRO A 364 5.16 23.61 2.59
N ALA A 365 5.61 24.67 3.28
CA ALA A 365 6.77 24.60 4.16
C ALA A 365 6.53 23.70 5.36
N THR A 366 5.43 23.90 6.08
CA THR A 366 5.04 23.13 7.28
C THR A 366 4.91 21.65 6.97
N VAL A 367 4.23 21.31 5.85
CA VAL A 367 4.08 19.90 5.44
C VAL A 367 5.43 19.29 5.03
N SER A 368 6.23 20.03 4.29
CA SER A 368 7.56 19.57 3.86
C SER A 368 8.51 19.41 5.06
N ASP A 369 8.47 20.31 6.06
CA ASP A 369 9.28 20.21 7.29
C ASP A 369 8.96 18.92 8.04
N PHE A 370 7.67 18.59 8.21
CA PHE A 370 7.24 17.35 8.83
C PHE A 370 7.77 16.11 8.09
N MET A 371 7.62 16.09 6.76
CA MET A 371 8.07 14.96 5.94
C MET A 371 9.60 14.83 5.96
N GLU A 372 10.31 15.96 5.86
CA GLU A 372 11.77 16.02 5.89
C GLU A 372 12.33 15.52 7.22
N GLU A 373 11.74 15.93 8.35
CA GLU A 373 12.12 15.48 9.69
C GLU A 373 12.05 13.95 9.80
N TRP A 374 10.90 13.33 9.48
CA TRP A 374 10.74 11.89 9.55
C TRP A 374 11.71 11.13 8.65
N PHE A 375 11.95 11.67 7.45
CA PHE A 375 12.85 11.07 6.47
C PHE A 375 14.32 11.18 6.89
N LYS A 376 14.77 12.34 7.33
CA LYS A 376 16.17 12.56 7.76
C LYS A 376 16.52 11.81 9.02
N ASP A 377 15.57 11.68 9.96
CA ASP A 377 15.74 10.91 11.18
C ASP A 377 15.76 9.39 10.94
N GLY A 378 15.53 8.94 9.69
CA GLY A 378 15.55 7.51 9.35
C GLY A 378 14.36 6.75 9.91
N ALA A 379 13.21 7.41 10.09
CA ALA A 379 11.96 6.76 10.48
C ALA A 379 11.20 6.19 9.27
N VAL A 380 11.45 6.71 8.07
CA VAL A 380 10.73 6.34 6.84
C VAL A 380 11.66 6.36 5.61
N ASP A 381 11.28 5.63 4.56
CA ASP A 381 11.83 5.77 3.20
C ASP A 381 10.96 6.70 2.33
N GLY A 382 9.77 7.03 2.79
CA GLY A 382 8.80 7.88 2.13
C GLY A 382 7.43 7.74 2.76
N PHE A 383 6.38 8.13 2.04
CA PHE A 383 5.01 8.12 2.55
C PHE A 383 4.01 7.64 1.51
N THR A 384 2.94 7.01 1.97
CA THR A 384 1.74 6.80 1.18
C THR A 384 0.70 7.84 1.58
N LEU A 385 0.39 8.76 0.68
CA LEU A 385 -0.53 9.86 0.93
C LEU A 385 -1.96 9.36 1.07
N LEU A 386 -2.69 9.96 1.99
CA LEU A 386 -4.09 9.68 2.30
C LEU A 386 -4.89 10.99 2.21
N PRO A 387 -5.16 11.51 1.00
CA PRO A 387 -5.89 12.76 0.81
C PRO A 387 -7.26 12.72 1.49
N ALA A 388 -7.67 13.82 2.12
CA ALA A 388 -8.95 13.89 2.82
C ALA A 388 -10.14 13.62 1.87
N HIS A 389 -10.06 14.14 0.66
CA HIS A 389 -11.01 13.90 -0.46
C HIS A 389 -10.28 14.05 -1.80
N PHE A 390 -10.93 13.66 -2.89
CA PHE A 390 -10.47 13.84 -4.26
C PHE A 390 -11.45 14.71 -5.05
N PRO A 391 -10.99 15.47 -6.08
CA PRO A 391 -9.58 15.63 -6.47
C PRO A 391 -8.83 16.70 -5.67
N GLU A 392 -9.51 17.77 -5.18
CA GLU A 392 -8.92 19.03 -4.71
C GLU A 392 -7.85 18.83 -3.62
N ALA A 393 -8.16 18.08 -2.52
CA ALA A 393 -7.20 17.90 -1.44
C ALA A 393 -5.93 17.16 -1.88
N PHE A 394 -6.02 16.33 -2.91
CA PHE A 394 -4.86 15.69 -3.52
C PHE A 394 -4.09 16.64 -4.45
N ASP A 395 -4.80 17.39 -5.27
CA ASP A 395 -4.18 18.37 -6.17
C ASP A 395 -3.48 19.48 -5.39
N ASP A 396 -4.00 19.92 -4.25
CA ASP A 396 -3.29 20.86 -3.35
C ASP A 396 -1.92 20.32 -2.92
N PHE A 397 -1.84 19.02 -2.57
CA PHE A 397 -0.54 18.42 -2.25
C PHE A 397 0.39 18.39 -3.47
N ILE A 398 -0.13 17.99 -4.62
CA ILE A 398 0.65 17.89 -5.86
C ILE A 398 1.17 19.27 -6.30
N ASP A 399 0.34 20.30 -6.21
CA ASP A 399 0.67 21.62 -6.76
C ASP A 399 1.44 22.51 -5.78
N LEU A 400 1.32 22.27 -4.48
CA LEU A 400 1.94 23.11 -3.47
C LEU A 400 3.12 22.42 -2.75
N VAL A 401 2.99 21.16 -2.37
CA VAL A 401 4.02 20.46 -1.56
C VAL A 401 5.08 19.79 -2.43
N ILE A 402 4.72 19.16 -3.53
CA ILE A 402 5.69 18.49 -4.42
C ILE A 402 6.77 19.48 -4.92
N PRO A 403 6.44 20.69 -5.41
CA PRO A 403 7.48 21.64 -5.83
C PRO A 403 8.43 22.02 -4.69
N GLU A 404 7.95 22.15 -3.46
CA GLU A 404 8.78 22.46 -2.30
C GLU A 404 9.72 21.30 -1.94
N LEU A 405 9.23 20.05 -1.94
CA LEU A 405 10.09 18.87 -1.75
C LEU A 405 11.15 18.74 -2.84
N GLN A 406 10.79 19.04 -4.09
CA GLN A 406 11.72 19.07 -5.23
C GLN A 406 12.76 20.19 -5.10
N ARG A 407 12.37 21.38 -4.64
CA ARG A 407 13.27 22.50 -4.38
C ARG A 407 14.30 22.15 -3.28
N ARG A 408 13.90 21.41 -2.26
CA ARG A 408 14.76 20.92 -1.19
C ARG A 408 15.66 19.74 -1.61
N GLY A 409 15.46 19.18 -2.81
CA GLY A 409 16.18 17.99 -3.28
C GLY A 409 15.74 16.68 -2.60
N LEU A 410 14.61 16.71 -1.88
CA LEU A 410 14.06 15.56 -1.14
C LEU A 410 13.24 14.63 -2.01
N PHE A 411 12.76 15.10 -3.15
CA PHE A 411 11.94 14.33 -4.08
C PHE A 411 12.39 14.53 -5.53
N ARG A 412 12.12 13.56 -6.39
CA ARG A 412 12.49 13.57 -7.80
C ARG A 412 11.80 14.68 -8.58
N LYS A 413 12.51 15.25 -9.55
CA LYS A 413 11.94 16.22 -10.51
C LYS A 413 11.32 15.54 -11.72
N ASP A 414 11.79 14.34 -12.07
CA ASP A 414 11.23 13.53 -13.15
C ASP A 414 11.49 12.04 -12.88
N TYR A 415 10.73 11.18 -13.54
CA TYR A 415 10.89 9.74 -13.46
C TYR A 415 12.24 9.29 -14.04
N GLN A 416 12.88 8.36 -13.34
CA GLN A 416 14.05 7.63 -13.84
C GLN A 416 13.60 6.19 -14.16
N GLY A 417 13.92 5.72 -15.37
CA GLY A 417 13.45 4.43 -15.85
C GLY A 417 11.97 4.43 -16.23
N THR A 418 11.42 3.24 -16.41
CA THR A 418 10.06 3.04 -16.91
C THR A 418 9.21 2.10 -16.05
N THR A 419 9.83 1.34 -15.18
CA THR A 419 9.18 0.35 -14.33
C THR A 419 8.95 0.88 -12.92
N LEU A 420 8.01 0.26 -12.20
CA LEU A 420 7.81 0.59 -10.78
C LEU A 420 9.06 0.29 -9.95
N ARG A 421 9.81 -0.78 -10.31
CA ARG A 421 11.09 -1.10 -9.67
C ARG A 421 12.12 0.02 -9.84
N ASP A 422 12.23 0.56 -11.05
CA ASP A 422 13.14 1.69 -11.31
C ASP A 422 12.79 2.89 -10.42
N HIS A 423 11.49 3.21 -10.31
CA HIS A 423 11.03 4.33 -9.49
C HIS A 423 11.33 4.14 -8.00
N LEU A 424 11.27 2.90 -7.51
CA LEU A 424 11.51 2.53 -6.11
C LEU A 424 12.98 2.19 -5.81
N GLY A 425 13.88 2.31 -6.78
CA GLY A 425 15.30 1.94 -6.61
C GLY A 425 15.53 0.44 -6.36
N LEU A 426 14.62 -0.39 -6.83
CA LEU A 426 14.65 -1.84 -6.64
C LEU A 426 15.30 -2.53 -7.85
N PRO A 427 16.15 -3.54 -7.65
CA PRO A 427 16.70 -4.30 -8.76
C PRO A 427 15.62 -5.18 -9.40
N LYS A 428 15.80 -5.48 -10.70
CA LYS A 428 15.09 -6.58 -11.33
C LYS A 428 15.53 -7.89 -10.67
N PRO A 429 14.61 -8.72 -10.12
CA PRO A 429 14.98 -9.97 -9.48
C PRO A 429 15.68 -10.93 -10.46
N GLU A 430 16.67 -11.64 -9.96
CA GLU A 430 17.28 -12.75 -10.72
C GLU A 430 16.25 -13.86 -10.93
N ASN A 431 16.30 -14.52 -12.08
CA ASN A 431 15.45 -15.67 -12.34
C ASN A 431 16.03 -16.91 -11.65
N ARG A 432 15.26 -17.59 -10.80
CA ARG A 432 15.73 -18.75 -10.01
C ARG A 432 16.18 -19.96 -10.87
N PHE A 433 15.70 -20.06 -12.10
CA PHE A 433 16.03 -21.14 -13.04
C PHE A 433 17.17 -20.78 -13.99
N ALA A 434 17.49 -19.48 -14.14
CA ALA A 434 18.61 -19.07 -14.99
C ALA A 434 19.92 -19.64 -14.42
N ARG A 435 20.63 -20.42 -15.21
CA ARG A 435 21.96 -20.91 -14.84
C ARG A 435 22.90 -19.71 -14.71
N ALA A 436 23.70 -19.69 -13.64
CA ALA A 436 24.81 -18.75 -13.57
C ALA A 436 25.62 -18.85 -14.87
N PRO A 437 26.07 -17.72 -15.48
CA PRO A 437 26.93 -17.75 -16.63
C PRO A 437 28.12 -18.67 -16.31
N GLN A 438 28.29 -19.76 -17.08
CA GLN A 438 29.51 -20.55 -16.97
C GLN A 438 30.66 -19.58 -17.25
N ALA A 439 31.52 -19.36 -16.25
CA ALA A 439 32.78 -18.65 -16.48
C ALA A 439 33.42 -19.33 -17.69
N SER A 440 33.55 -18.58 -18.79
CA SER A 440 34.23 -19.09 -19.98
C SER A 440 35.61 -19.58 -19.52
N ALA A 441 35.84 -20.88 -19.62
CA ALA A 441 37.20 -21.42 -19.47
C ALA A 441 38.01 -20.68 -20.52
N ALA A 442 38.78 -19.70 -20.07
CA ALA A 442 39.80 -19.08 -20.91
C ALA A 442 40.71 -20.23 -21.38
N ALA A 443 40.70 -20.45 -22.68
CA ALA A 443 41.62 -21.40 -23.32
C ALA A 443 43.04 -21.00 -22.91
N VAL A 444 43.67 -21.86 -22.17
CA VAL A 444 45.13 -21.86 -22.02
C VAL A 444 45.67 -22.57 -23.25
N GLU A 445 46.21 -21.83 -24.17
CA GLU A 445 47.26 -22.25 -25.09
C GLU A 445 48.53 -21.49 -24.79
#